data_cdbe3c1bf104ff86f089db0a5afcc302
#
_entry.id   cdbe3c1bf104ff86f089db0a5afcc302
#
_cell.length_a   1.000
_cell.length_b   1.000
_cell.length_c   1.000
_cell.angle_alpha   90.00
_cell.angle_beta   90.00
_cell.angle_gamma   90.00
#
_symmetry.space_group_name_H-M   'P 1'
#
loop_
_entity.id
_entity.type
_entity.pdbx_description
1 polymer ?
#
loop_
_entity_poly.entity_id
_entity_poly.type
_entity_poly.pdbx_seq_one_letter_code
_entity_poly.pdbx_strand_id
1 'polypeptide(L)'
;MSQQGKKADGGLKQIMNVRLEKMDALRERGVDPFGHRFDITHHINEIIDQKDALIESGEEVKIAGRIMAKRGQGKAGFANVADISGNIQIYCRQDIIGEEAHWFFKKADIGDIVGITGVVFVTDRGELSIKVHKYDHLCKAMRPLPEKFHGLTDTELRYRQRYVDLIMNPDVKNTFIMRSKIVTAIRSYLDSQAFLEVETPVLHTIAGGANARPFITHHNALDIDLYMRIALELHLKRLIVGGMERVYEIGRVFRNEGIDTRHNPEFTLLEVYQAYGDYETMMDLTEDLFRTVAREVLGTAVFQNGEHTIDLEQPWRRVTMTDAVKEATGIDYLSDMTDDEFRQAARNYGCDIPEDMPRGKVLEELFDEAVEATLIQPTFVIDYPVEISPLARRKADNPALTDRFELFIIGREHANAFSELNNPIDQRQRFEEQVEAKRKGDDEAHPMDTDYINALEYGLPPTGGLGIGIDRMVMLLTNAESIRDVLLFPTMKPLDDAGAGKKKKTEAPEAQQTETIDFTGVEIEPLFQDSVDFETFSKSDFRAVKVLDCKAVPKSKKLLQFTWTTAAAAIAPSSPASTNTTNQRNLLERP
;
A
#
# COMPACT_ATOMS: atom_id res chain seq x y z
N MET A 1 -29.08 -5.67 13.49
CA MET A 1 -29.45 -4.34 12.94
C MET A 1 -30.44 -3.68 13.88
N SER A 2 -30.09 -2.52 14.41
CA SER A 2 -30.98 -1.74 15.28
C SER A 2 -32.20 -1.23 14.50
N GLN A 3 -33.30 -0.91 15.19
CA GLN A 3 -34.49 -0.31 14.56
C GLN A 3 -34.18 0.99 13.79
N GLN A 4 -33.14 1.73 14.18
CA GLN A 4 -32.65 2.92 13.48
C GLN A 4 -32.02 2.56 12.12
N GLY A 5 -31.24 1.46 12.01
CA GLY A 5 -30.66 1.01 10.73
C GLY A 5 -31.71 0.59 9.70
N LYS A 6 -32.81 -0.05 10.13
CA LYS A 6 -33.91 -0.41 9.22
C LYS A 6 -34.73 0.79 8.72
N LYS A 7 -34.86 1.85 9.53
CA LYS A 7 -35.51 3.10 9.11
C LYS A 7 -34.64 3.89 8.11
N ALA A 8 -33.34 3.94 8.31
CA ALA A 8 -32.40 4.62 7.40
C ALA A 8 -32.36 3.92 6.02
N ASP A 9 -32.34 2.59 5.99
CA ASP A 9 -32.34 1.80 4.75
C ASP A 9 -33.66 1.96 3.96
N GLY A 10 -34.80 2.05 4.64
CA GLY A 10 -36.09 2.34 4.03
C GLY A 10 -36.18 3.72 3.38
N GLY A 11 -35.64 4.75 4.03
CA GLY A 11 -35.57 6.12 3.50
C GLY A 11 -34.65 6.23 2.28
N LEU A 12 -33.50 5.57 2.31
CA LEU A 12 -32.57 5.53 1.17
C LEU A 12 -33.21 4.88 -0.06
N LYS A 13 -33.86 3.73 0.10
CA LYS A 13 -34.58 3.04 -0.99
C LYS A 13 -35.66 3.92 -1.61
N GLN A 14 -36.43 4.65 -0.79
CA GLN A 14 -37.43 5.57 -1.28
C GLN A 14 -36.85 6.69 -2.13
N ILE A 15 -35.74 7.32 -1.68
CA ILE A 15 -35.04 8.36 -2.45
C ILE A 15 -34.51 7.79 -3.77
N MET A 16 -33.91 6.60 -3.74
CA MET A 16 -33.41 5.93 -4.94
C MET A 16 -34.54 5.63 -5.95
N ASN A 17 -35.71 5.21 -5.49
CA ASN A 17 -36.87 4.98 -6.36
C ASN A 17 -37.34 6.28 -7.02
N VAL A 18 -37.43 7.39 -6.29
CA VAL A 18 -37.77 8.70 -6.87
C VAL A 18 -36.74 9.13 -7.92
N ARG A 19 -35.46 8.83 -7.71
CA ARG A 19 -34.40 9.14 -8.70
C ARG A 19 -34.48 8.22 -9.93
N LEU A 20 -34.88 6.97 -9.74
CA LEU A 20 -35.17 6.03 -10.83
C LEU A 20 -36.29 6.55 -11.72
N GLU A 21 -37.45 6.97 -11.14
CA GLU A 21 -38.53 7.59 -11.87
C GLU A 21 -38.09 8.84 -12.66
N LYS A 22 -37.25 9.69 -12.08
CA LYS A 22 -36.68 10.85 -12.78
C LYS A 22 -35.75 10.44 -13.93
N MET A 23 -34.98 9.37 -13.75
CA MET A 23 -34.13 8.81 -14.79
C MET A 23 -34.95 8.30 -15.95
N ASP A 24 -36.03 7.59 -15.69
CA ASP A 24 -36.93 7.10 -16.75
C ASP A 24 -37.64 8.26 -17.48
N ALA A 25 -38.04 9.29 -16.75
CA ALA A 25 -38.60 10.50 -17.34
C ALA A 25 -37.60 11.29 -18.24
N LEU A 26 -36.28 11.19 -17.99
CA LEU A 26 -35.24 11.70 -18.90
C LEU A 26 -35.23 10.88 -20.22
N ARG A 27 -35.26 9.54 -20.12
CA ARG A 27 -35.27 8.62 -21.26
C ARG A 27 -36.49 8.83 -22.16
N GLU A 28 -37.67 8.97 -21.56
CA GLU A 28 -38.93 9.26 -22.30
C GLU A 28 -38.85 10.54 -23.12
N ARG A 29 -37.99 11.50 -22.73
CA ARG A 29 -37.70 12.74 -23.45
C ARG A 29 -36.49 12.66 -24.37
N GLY A 30 -35.96 11.48 -24.63
CA GLY A 30 -34.82 11.26 -25.53
C GLY A 30 -33.47 11.68 -24.99
N VAL A 31 -33.36 11.91 -23.66
CA VAL A 31 -32.07 12.24 -23.02
C VAL A 31 -31.52 10.96 -22.39
N ASP A 32 -30.27 10.62 -22.75
CA ASP A 32 -29.55 9.56 -22.07
C ASP A 32 -29.17 10.02 -20.64
N PRO A 33 -29.66 9.33 -19.59
CA PRO A 33 -29.35 9.72 -18.20
C PRO A 33 -27.87 9.57 -17.83
N PHE A 34 -27.09 8.85 -18.61
CA PHE A 34 -25.65 8.60 -18.39
C PHE A 34 -24.76 9.32 -19.41
N GLY A 35 -25.39 10.13 -20.26
CA GLY A 35 -24.76 11.19 -21.02
C GLY A 35 -23.91 10.76 -22.21
N HIS A 36 -23.15 11.74 -22.66
CA HIS A 36 -22.26 11.64 -23.81
C HIS A 36 -20.98 12.47 -23.54
N ARG A 37 -20.02 12.41 -24.45
CA ARG A 37 -18.84 13.27 -24.40
C ARG A 37 -19.25 14.74 -24.36
N PHE A 38 -18.63 15.49 -23.45
CA PHE A 38 -18.78 16.93 -23.30
C PHE A 38 -17.40 17.58 -23.27
N ASP A 39 -17.14 18.49 -24.20
CA ASP A 39 -15.85 19.19 -24.29
C ASP A 39 -15.88 20.45 -23.42
N ILE A 40 -15.07 20.48 -22.38
CA ILE A 40 -14.89 21.66 -21.50
C ILE A 40 -13.89 22.63 -22.14
N THR A 41 -14.10 23.95 -21.94
CA THR A 41 -13.13 24.98 -22.33
C THR A 41 -12.32 25.48 -21.15
N HIS A 42 -12.92 25.49 -19.96
CA HIS A 42 -12.30 26.03 -18.73
C HIS A 42 -12.61 25.13 -17.53
N HIS A 43 -11.66 25.03 -16.62
CA HIS A 43 -11.93 24.63 -15.25
C HIS A 43 -12.42 25.82 -14.42
N ILE A 44 -13.08 25.56 -13.30
CA ILE A 44 -13.72 26.60 -12.50
C ILE A 44 -12.71 27.60 -11.93
N ASN A 45 -11.53 27.16 -11.49
CA ASN A 45 -10.47 28.07 -11.02
C ASN A 45 -10.01 29.02 -12.13
N GLU A 46 -9.87 28.55 -13.37
CA GLU A 46 -9.47 29.40 -14.52
C GLU A 46 -10.51 30.51 -14.77
N ILE A 47 -11.79 30.20 -14.60
CA ILE A 47 -12.87 31.20 -14.68
C ILE A 47 -12.78 32.22 -13.54
N ILE A 48 -12.45 31.76 -12.32
CA ILE A 48 -12.29 32.63 -11.15
C ILE A 48 -11.11 33.58 -11.35
N ASP A 49 -9.98 33.06 -11.82
CA ASP A 49 -8.75 33.82 -12.06
C ASP A 49 -8.91 34.83 -13.21
N GLN A 50 -9.67 34.49 -14.26
CA GLN A 50 -9.89 35.31 -15.47
C GLN A 50 -11.23 36.02 -15.45
N LYS A 51 -11.93 36.10 -14.31
CA LYS A 51 -13.32 36.61 -14.20
C LYS A 51 -13.55 37.96 -14.88
N ASP A 52 -12.66 38.92 -14.66
CA ASP A 52 -12.85 40.28 -15.18
C ASP A 52 -12.77 40.34 -16.73
N ALA A 53 -11.80 39.61 -17.31
CA ALA A 53 -11.66 39.49 -18.77
C ALA A 53 -12.84 38.74 -19.40
N LEU A 54 -13.31 37.63 -18.75
CA LEU A 54 -14.45 36.87 -19.26
C LEU A 54 -15.77 37.63 -19.15
N ILE A 55 -15.95 38.49 -18.14
CA ILE A 55 -17.11 39.35 -18.00
C ILE A 55 -17.08 40.47 -19.07
N GLU A 56 -15.91 41.08 -19.29
CA GLU A 56 -15.74 42.17 -20.29
C GLU A 56 -15.92 41.66 -21.73
N SER A 57 -15.33 40.49 -22.04
CA SER A 57 -15.43 39.92 -23.40
C SER A 57 -16.80 39.33 -23.70
N GLY A 58 -17.52 38.86 -22.69
CA GLY A 58 -18.75 38.10 -22.86
C GLY A 58 -18.54 36.73 -23.53
N GLU A 59 -17.32 36.18 -23.52
CA GLU A 59 -17.00 34.90 -24.10
C GLU A 59 -17.75 33.76 -23.39
N GLU A 60 -18.24 32.80 -24.19
CA GLU A 60 -18.91 31.63 -23.66
C GLU A 60 -17.89 30.61 -23.09
N VAL A 61 -18.11 30.24 -21.86
CA VAL A 61 -17.37 29.18 -21.19
C VAL A 61 -18.18 27.89 -21.19
N LYS A 62 -17.46 26.73 -21.26
CA LYS A 62 -18.06 25.38 -21.12
C LYS A 62 -17.39 24.69 -19.94
N ILE A 63 -18.19 24.36 -18.94
CA ILE A 63 -17.75 23.62 -17.77
C ILE A 63 -18.56 22.32 -17.60
N ALA A 64 -17.97 21.32 -16.97
CA ALA A 64 -18.69 20.15 -16.52
C ALA A 64 -18.39 19.90 -15.03
N GLY A 65 -19.42 19.52 -14.27
CA GLY A 65 -19.23 19.29 -12.84
C GLY A 65 -20.45 18.69 -12.16
N ARG A 66 -20.29 18.45 -10.86
CA ARG A 66 -21.33 17.89 -10.00
C ARG A 66 -22.15 18.98 -9.33
N ILE A 67 -23.47 18.82 -9.34
CA ILE A 67 -24.39 19.69 -8.58
C ILE A 67 -24.22 19.42 -7.08
N MET A 68 -23.72 20.40 -6.34
CA MET A 68 -23.51 20.32 -4.90
C MET A 68 -24.59 21.00 -4.07
N ALA A 69 -25.30 21.97 -4.66
CA ALA A 69 -26.44 22.64 -4.07
C ALA A 69 -27.38 23.14 -5.17
N LYS A 70 -28.65 23.25 -4.86
CA LYS A 70 -29.65 23.73 -5.81
C LYS A 70 -30.75 24.48 -5.08
N ARG A 71 -31.16 25.63 -5.62
CA ARG A 71 -32.23 26.48 -5.08
C ARG A 71 -32.98 27.16 -6.22
N GLY A 72 -34.21 27.49 -6.01
CA GLY A 72 -35.03 28.26 -6.95
C GLY A 72 -36.45 27.71 -7.04
N GLN A 73 -37.37 28.58 -7.43
CA GLN A 73 -38.76 28.28 -7.68
C GLN A 73 -39.22 28.96 -8.98
N GLY A 74 -40.22 28.36 -9.61
CA GLY A 74 -40.80 28.96 -10.83
C GLY A 74 -39.92 28.83 -12.08
N LYS A 75 -39.67 29.96 -12.77
CA LYS A 75 -39.00 30.02 -14.07
C LYS A 75 -37.48 30.29 -14.00
N ALA A 76 -36.93 30.42 -12.81
CA ALA A 76 -35.51 30.67 -12.61
C ALA A 76 -34.98 29.85 -11.43
N GLY A 77 -33.72 29.46 -11.47
CA GLY A 77 -33.07 28.74 -10.39
C GLY A 77 -31.54 28.87 -10.42
N PHE A 78 -30.96 28.61 -9.30
CA PHE A 78 -29.50 28.59 -9.09
C PHE A 78 -29.07 27.18 -8.67
N ALA A 79 -27.88 26.79 -9.07
CA ALA A 79 -27.19 25.63 -8.53
C ALA A 79 -25.70 25.94 -8.37
N ASN A 80 -25.05 25.26 -7.43
CA ASN A 80 -23.59 25.27 -7.32
C ASN A 80 -23.06 24.00 -7.99
N VAL A 81 -22.17 24.16 -8.96
CA VAL A 81 -21.51 23.09 -9.68
C VAL A 81 -20.06 23.06 -9.25
N ALA A 82 -19.56 21.88 -8.92
CA ALA A 82 -18.17 21.67 -8.52
C ALA A 82 -17.43 20.77 -9.51
N ASP A 83 -16.20 21.13 -9.85
CA ASP A 83 -15.25 20.31 -10.58
C ASP A 83 -14.03 19.92 -9.70
N ILE A 84 -12.92 19.53 -10.32
CA ILE A 84 -11.69 19.21 -9.59
C ILE A 84 -11.07 20.45 -8.93
N SER A 85 -11.25 21.63 -9.52
CA SER A 85 -10.55 22.87 -9.18
C SER A 85 -11.32 23.79 -8.23
N GLY A 86 -12.65 23.65 -8.16
CA GLY A 86 -13.46 24.53 -7.32
C GLY A 86 -14.95 24.34 -7.49
N ASN A 87 -15.71 25.36 -7.10
CA ASN A 87 -17.14 25.41 -7.34
C ASN A 87 -17.59 26.80 -7.79
N ILE A 88 -18.62 26.86 -8.65
CA ILE A 88 -19.19 28.09 -9.17
C ILE A 88 -20.71 28.02 -9.17
N GLN A 89 -21.37 29.16 -8.97
CA GLN A 89 -22.81 29.24 -9.10
C GLN A 89 -23.21 29.31 -10.58
N ILE A 90 -24.24 28.57 -10.96
CA ILE A 90 -24.90 28.69 -12.26
C ILE A 90 -26.30 29.29 -12.10
N TYR A 91 -26.72 30.08 -13.06
CA TYR A 91 -28.04 30.70 -13.11
C TYR A 91 -28.79 30.25 -14.35
N CYS A 92 -29.86 29.46 -14.13
CA CYS A 92 -30.71 28.91 -15.18
C CYS A 92 -32.05 29.65 -15.23
N ARG A 93 -32.41 30.19 -16.40
CA ARG A 93 -33.72 30.84 -16.64
C ARG A 93 -34.41 30.17 -17.83
N GLN A 94 -35.71 29.89 -17.66
CA GLN A 94 -36.53 29.24 -18.69
C GLN A 94 -36.59 30.03 -20.01
N ASP A 95 -36.65 31.35 -19.96
CA ASP A 95 -36.68 32.23 -21.13
C ASP A 95 -35.35 32.29 -21.90
N ILE A 96 -34.26 31.83 -21.29
CA ILE A 96 -32.92 31.77 -21.91
C ILE A 96 -32.64 30.38 -22.44
N ILE A 97 -32.79 29.35 -21.62
CA ILE A 97 -32.43 27.96 -21.97
C ILE A 97 -33.55 27.17 -22.64
N GLY A 98 -34.77 27.72 -22.70
CA GLY A 98 -35.95 27.03 -23.19
C GLY A 98 -36.66 26.17 -22.15
N GLU A 99 -37.89 25.76 -22.45
CA GLU A 99 -38.75 24.99 -21.54
C GLU A 99 -38.19 23.60 -21.26
N GLU A 100 -37.66 22.95 -22.27
CA GLU A 100 -37.15 21.57 -22.17
C GLU A 100 -35.88 21.51 -21.31
N ALA A 101 -34.84 22.30 -21.59
CA ALA A 101 -33.62 22.35 -20.82
C ALA A 101 -33.90 22.81 -19.37
N HIS A 102 -34.84 23.73 -19.17
CA HIS A 102 -35.27 24.16 -17.86
C HIS A 102 -35.99 23.05 -17.09
N TRP A 103 -36.76 22.20 -17.78
CA TRP A 103 -37.36 21.02 -17.17
C TRP A 103 -36.28 20.03 -16.71
N PHE A 104 -35.23 19.77 -17.52
CA PHE A 104 -34.07 18.93 -17.10
C PHE A 104 -33.37 19.52 -15.87
N PHE A 105 -33.10 20.82 -15.87
CA PHE A 105 -32.55 21.50 -14.70
C PHE A 105 -33.44 21.32 -13.47
N LYS A 106 -34.78 21.47 -13.60
CA LYS A 106 -35.70 21.25 -12.46
C LYS A 106 -35.69 19.82 -11.94
N LYS A 107 -35.58 18.83 -12.81
CA LYS A 107 -35.57 17.41 -12.44
C LYS A 107 -34.20 16.94 -11.92
N ALA A 108 -33.14 17.65 -12.19
CA ALA A 108 -31.81 17.32 -11.68
C ALA A 108 -31.76 17.33 -10.15
N ASP A 109 -31.05 16.37 -9.61
CA ASP A 109 -30.84 16.20 -8.15
C ASP A 109 -29.43 16.66 -7.75
N ILE A 110 -29.26 16.96 -6.48
CA ILE A 110 -27.92 17.13 -5.89
C ILE A 110 -27.15 15.82 -6.09
N GLY A 111 -25.93 15.92 -6.61
CA GLY A 111 -25.09 14.78 -6.98
C GLY A 111 -25.07 14.49 -8.49
N ASP A 112 -26.03 14.95 -9.29
CA ASP A 112 -26.00 14.80 -10.75
C ASP A 112 -24.80 15.55 -11.35
N ILE A 113 -24.24 15.01 -12.45
CA ILE A 113 -23.18 15.65 -13.23
C ILE A 113 -23.81 16.32 -14.45
N VAL A 114 -23.41 17.56 -14.69
CA VAL A 114 -23.97 18.41 -15.73
C VAL A 114 -22.90 19.10 -16.55
N GLY A 115 -23.20 19.35 -17.82
CA GLY A 115 -22.44 20.23 -18.70
C GLY A 115 -23.16 21.56 -18.84
N ILE A 116 -22.43 22.66 -18.73
CA ILE A 116 -22.95 24.02 -18.74
C ILE A 116 -22.19 24.85 -19.79
N THR A 117 -22.94 25.46 -20.69
CA THR A 117 -22.41 26.50 -21.59
C THR A 117 -23.08 27.82 -21.23
N GLY A 118 -22.31 28.90 -21.08
CA GLY A 118 -22.87 30.20 -20.77
C GLY A 118 -21.81 31.26 -20.58
N VAL A 119 -22.22 32.45 -20.18
CA VAL A 119 -21.35 33.61 -19.96
C VAL A 119 -21.19 33.90 -18.48
N VAL A 120 -19.99 34.34 -18.11
CA VAL A 120 -19.65 34.70 -16.74
C VAL A 120 -20.23 36.09 -16.40
N PHE A 121 -20.78 36.24 -15.21
CA PHE A 121 -21.29 37.50 -14.71
C PHE A 121 -21.27 37.52 -13.17
N VAL A 122 -21.41 38.71 -12.61
CA VAL A 122 -21.60 38.87 -11.16
C VAL A 122 -23.07 39.20 -10.88
N THR A 123 -23.68 38.52 -9.93
CA THR A 123 -25.06 38.79 -9.52
C THR A 123 -25.15 40.11 -8.73
N ASP A 124 -26.35 40.69 -8.59
CA ASP A 124 -26.60 41.91 -7.77
C ASP A 124 -26.14 41.78 -6.31
N ARG A 125 -25.92 40.53 -5.83
CA ARG A 125 -25.41 40.23 -4.49
C ARG A 125 -23.89 40.01 -4.44
N GLY A 126 -23.19 40.22 -5.56
CA GLY A 126 -21.74 40.07 -5.66
C GLY A 126 -21.25 38.65 -5.90
N GLU A 127 -22.13 37.67 -6.18
CA GLU A 127 -21.74 36.27 -6.40
C GLU A 127 -21.34 36.03 -7.86
N LEU A 128 -20.11 35.52 -8.08
CA LEU A 128 -19.63 35.13 -9.43
C LEU A 128 -20.44 33.93 -9.92
N SER A 129 -21.00 34.03 -11.10
CA SER A 129 -21.95 33.07 -11.63
C SER A 129 -21.82 32.91 -13.15
N ILE A 130 -22.29 31.73 -13.65
CA ILE A 130 -22.45 31.54 -15.09
C ILE A 130 -23.94 31.66 -15.44
N LYS A 131 -24.30 32.58 -16.31
CA LYS A 131 -25.61 32.66 -16.93
C LYS A 131 -25.70 31.57 -18.00
N VAL A 132 -26.51 30.56 -17.75
CA VAL A 132 -26.57 29.36 -18.57
C VAL A 132 -27.32 29.67 -19.88
N HIS A 133 -26.71 29.35 -21.01
CA HIS A 133 -27.33 29.38 -22.35
C HIS A 133 -27.68 27.94 -22.79
N LYS A 134 -26.87 26.96 -22.44
CA LYS A 134 -27.14 25.54 -22.71
C LYS A 134 -26.88 24.70 -21.48
N TYR A 135 -27.82 23.80 -21.19
CA TYR A 135 -27.76 22.85 -20.08
C TYR A 135 -27.79 21.43 -20.62
N ASP A 136 -26.75 20.65 -20.38
CA ASP A 136 -26.62 19.27 -20.77
C ASP A 136 -26.61 18.37 -19.51
N HIS A 137 -27.45 17.33 -19.49
CA HIS A 137 -27.42 16.33 -18.43
C HIS A 137 -26.39 15.25 -18.80
N LEU A 138 -25.36 15.06 -17.97
CA LEU A 138 -24.27 14.16 -18.28
C LEU A 138 -24.31 12.86 -17.49
N CYS A 139 -24.75 12.88 -16.22
CA CYS A 139 -24.87 11.66 -15.44
C CYS A 139 -25.84 11.81 -14.27
N LYS A 140 -26.81 10.92 -14.19
CA LYS A 140 -27.78 10.82 -13.10
C LYS A 140 -27.18 10.10 -11.89
N ALA A 141 -27.09 10.79 -10.76
CA ALA A 141 -26.68 10.20 -9.50
C ALA A 141 -27.85 9.46 -8.84
N MET A 142 -27.77 8.14 -8.74
CA MET A 142 -28.84 7.31 -8.17
C MET A 142 -28.85 7.36 -6.64
N ARG A 143 -27.69 7.50 -5.99
CA ARG A 143 -27.59 7.65 -4.52
C ARG A 143 -27.54 9.12 -4.13
N PRO A 144 -28.28 9.55 -3.06
CA PRO A 144 -28.09 10.89 -2.51
C PRO A 144 -26.70 11.01 -1.89
N LEU A 145 -26.11 12.21 -1.98
CA LEU A 145 -24.94 12.54 -1.19
C LEU A 145 -25.32 12.65 0.29
N PRO A 146 -24.40 12.41 1.24
CA PRO A 146 -24.61 12.69 2.65
C PRO A 146 -25.04 14.14 2.89
N GLU A 147 -25.81 14.38 3.95
CA GLU A 147 -26.23 15.75 4.28
C GLU A 147 -25.01 16.63 4.60
N LYS A 148 -24.98 17.84 4.00
CA LYS A 148 -23.85 18.76 4.07
C LYS A 148 -23.47 19.18 5.50
N PHE A 149 -24.43 19.17 6.44
CA PHE A 149 -24.23 19.59 7.83
C PHE A 149 -23.73 18.48 8.75
N HIS A 150 -23.88 17.23 8.36
CA HIS A 150 -23.41 16.08 9.14
C HIS A 150 -22.29 15.31 8.42
N GLY A 151 -22.03 15.62 7.14
CA GLY A 151 -20.95 15.10 6.32
C GLY A 151 -20.67 13.59 6.49
N LEU A 152 -19.63 13.08 5.87
CA LEU A 152 -18.99 11.84 6.30
C LEU A 152 -18.05 12.20 7.47
N THR A 153 -18.58 12.31 8.69
CA THR A 153 -17.79 12.57 9.91
C THR A 153 -17.15 11.31 10.47
N ASP A 154 -17.75 10.15 10.16
CA ASP A 154 -17.18 8.85 10.52
C ASP A 154 -15.92 8.58 9.68
N THR A 155 -14.78 8.62 10.33
CA THR A 155 -13.46 8.45 9.71
C THR A 155 -13.33 7.08 9.03
N GLU A 156 -13.88 6.01 9.61
CA GLU A 156 -13.84 4.69 9.02
C GLU A 156 -14.66 4.63 7.71
N LEU A 157 -15.84 5.23 7.73
CA LEU A 157 -16.70 5.31 6.53
C LEU A 157 -16.04 6.15 5.42
N ARG A 158 -15.31 7.23 5.77
CA ARG A 158 -14.53 8.03 4.83
C ARG A 158 -13.48 7.19 4.10
N TYR A 159 -12.75 6.35 4.80
CA TYR A 159 -11.76 5.47 4.18
C TYR A 159 -12.40 4.40 3.30
N ARG A 160 -13.53 3.81 3.73
CA ARG A 160 -14.24 2.78 2.97
C ARG A 160 -14.96 3.32 1.74
N GLN A 161 -15.50 4.54 1.82
CA GLN A 161 -16.19 5.22 0.74
C GLN A 161 -15.43 6.46 0.27
N ARG A 162 -14.14 6.29 -0.03
CA ARG A 162 -13.24 7.38 -0.43
C ARG A 162 -13.79 8.21 -1.59
N TYR A 163 -14.50 7.59 -2.52
CA TYR A 163 -15.17 8.28 -3.62
C TYR A 163 -16.25 9.27 -3.15
N VAL A 164 -16.92 9.02 -2.03
CA VAL A 164 -17.85 9.97 -1.41
C VAL A 164 -17.09 11.03 -0.61
N ASP A 165 -16.05 10.63 0.13
CA ASP A 165 -15.17 11.52 0.88
C ASP A 165 -14.54 12.59 -0.05
N LEU A 166 -14.03 12.19 -1.23
CA LEU A 166 -13.50 13.10 -2.26
C LEU A 166 -14.55 14.06 -2.83
N ILE A 167 -15.83 13.70 -2.82
CA ILE A 167 -16.92 14.60 -3.26
C ILE A 167 -17.26 15.62 -2.16
N MET A 168 -17.28 15.18 -0.91
CA MET A 168 -17.78 15.97 0.21
C MET A 168 -16.73 16.85 0.87
N ASN A 169 -15.46 16.41 0.86
CA ASN A 169 -14.35 17.04 1.57
C ASN A 169 -13.24 17.48 0.59
N PRO A 170 -13.21 18.75 0.15
CA PRO A 170 -12.20 19.27 -0.78
C PRO A 170 -10.77 19.09 -0.27
N ASP A 171 -10.53 19.23 1.04
CA ASP A 171 -9.20 19.11 1.64
C ASP A 171 -8.60 17.71 1.42
N VAL A 172 -9.43 16.66 1.48
CA VAL A 172 -8.99 15.29 1.17
C VAL A 172 -8.51 15.17 -0.28
N LYS A 173 -9.21 15.83 -1.21
CA LYS A 173 -8.79 15.87 -2.62
C LYS A 173 -7.43 16.56 -2.76
N ASN A 174 -7.22 17.68 -2.04
CA ASN A 174 -5.97 18.42 -2.05
C ASN A 174 -4.79 17.57 -1.55
N THR A 175 -4.98 16.75 -0.51
CA THR A 175 -3.96 15.80 -0.03
C THR A 175 -3.47 14.88 -1.15
N PHE A 176 -4.37 14.33 -1.98
CA PHE A 176 -3.98 13.44 -3.07
C PHE A 176 -3.38 14.17 -4.27
N ILE A 177 -3.82 15.41 -4.56
CA ILE A 177 -3.16 16.27 -5.54
C ILE A 177 -1.73 16.59 -5.07
N MET A 178 -1.57 16.91 -3.78
CA MET A 178 -0.26 17.17 -3.17
C MET A 178 0.64 15.94 -3.25
N ARG A 179 0.12 14.75 -2.91
CA ARG A 179 0.85 13.48 -3.06
C ARG A 179 1.40 13.29 -4.49
N SER A 180 0.57 13.55 -5.50
CA SER A 180 1.00 13.45 -6.90
C SER A 180 2.13 14.45 -7.23
N LYS A 181 2.02 15.70 -6.75
CA LYS A 181 3.07 16.72 -6.93
C LYS A 181 4.36 16.33 -6.23
N ILE A 182 4.30 15.80 -4.99
CA ILE A 182 5.47 15.31 -4.25
C ILE A 182 6.22 14.23 -5.05
N VAL A 183 5.51 13.22 -5.55
CA VAL A 183 6.14 12.15 -6.35
C VAL A 183 6.75 12.71 -7.65
N THR A 184 6.10 13.67 -8.30
CA THR A 184 6.66 14.33 -9.48
C THR A 184 7.92 15.12 -9.14
N ALA A 185 7.92 15.88 -8.03
CA ALA A 185 9.08 16.66 -7.59
C ALA A 185 10.28 15.75 -7.25
N ILE A 186 10.03 14.62 -6.58
CA ILE A 186 11.07 13.60 -6.29
C ILE A 186 11.71 13.10 -7.60
N ARG A 187 10.89 12.71 -8.59
CA ARG A 187 11.40 12.24 -9.89
C ARG A 187 12.23 13.32 -10.58
N SER A 188 11.68 14.53 -10.67
CA SER A 188 12.38 15.66 -11.30
C SER A 188 13.73 15.95 -10.64
N TYR A 189 13.79 15.87 -9.31
CA TYR A 189 15.04 16.06 -8.58
C TYR A 189 16.04 14.95 -8.88
N LEU A 190 15.66 13.68 -8.77
CA LEU A 190 16.56 12.55 -9.01
C LEU A 190 17.03 12.49 -10.48
N ASP A 191 16.16 12.76 -11.45
CA ASP A 191 16.50 12.85 -12.86
C ASP A 191 17.54 13.98 -13.10
N SER A 192 17.39 15.14 -12.41
CA SER A 192 18.36 16.25 -12.49
C SER A 192 19.73 15.87 -11.93
N GLN A 193 19.79 14.91 -11.01
CA GLN A 193 21.01 14.35 -10.43
C GLN A 193 21.55 13.15 -11.25
N ALA A 194 21.00 12.91 -12.45
CA ALA A 194 21.36 11.82 -13.36
C ALA A 194 21.15 10.40 -12.75
N PHE A 195 20.16 10.25 -11.87
CA PHE A 195 19.69 8.93 -11.48
C PHE A 195 18.74 8.37 -12.56
N LEU A 196 18.78 7.06 -12.75
CA LEU A 196 17.94 6.34 -13.68
C LEU A 196 16.78 5.65 -12.92
N GLU A 197 15.53 5.99 -13.25
CA GLU A 197 14.38 5.24 -12.72
C GLU A 197 14.33 3.86 -13.37
N VAL A 198 14.21 2.82 -12.55
CA VAL A 198 14.14 1.43 -12.99
C VAL A 198 12.95 0.73 -12.35
N GLU A 199 12.56 -0.41 -12.93
CA GLU A 199 11.54 -1.30 -12.37
C GLU A 199 12.13 -2.68 -12.12
N THR A 200 11.90 -3.22 -10.91
CA THR A 200 12.33 -4.56 -10.52
C THR A 200 11.12 -5.44 -10.18
N PRO A 201 11.27 -6.77 -10.14
CA PRO A 201 10.15 -7.67 -9.91
C PRO A 201 9.42 -7.39 -8.58
N VAL A 202 8.09 -7.46 -8.60
CA VAL A 202 7.24 -7.47 -7.39
C VAL A 202 7.18 -8.85 -6.75
N LEU A 203 7.25 -9.91 -7.57
CA LEU A 203 7.22 -11.30 -7.13
C LEU A 203 8.66 -11.84 -7.07
N HIS A 204 9.08 -12.25 -5.91
CA HIS A 204 10.41 -12.78 -5.63
C HIS A 204 10.34 -14.27 -5.33
N THR A 205 11.38 -15.00 -5.71
CA THR A 205 11.57 -16.40 -5.28
C THR A 205 12.13 -16.49 -3.86
N ILE A 206 12.77 -15.42 -3.38
CA ILE A 206 13.34 -15.30 -2.03
C ILE A 206 12.97 -13.91 -1.51
N ALA A 207 12.34 -13.82 -0.34
CA ALA A 207 12.09 -12.54 0.32
C ALA A 207 13.41 -12.03 0.95
N GLY A 208 13.71 -10.74 0.80
CA GLY A 208 14.92 -10.15 1.40
C GLY A 208 14.98 -8.64 1.21
N GLY A 209 16.00 -7.99 1.79
CA GLY A 209 16.22 -6.54 1.76
C GLY A 209 15.57 -5.77 2.91
N ALA A 210 14.86 -6.43 3.82
CA ALA A 210 14.32 -5.85 5.05
C ALA A 210 14.00 -6.94 6.07
N ASN A 211 13.94 -6.57 7.35
CA ASN A 211 13.41 -7.43 8.40
C ASN A 211 11.89 -7.25 8.42
N ALA A 212 11.16 -8.14 7.74
CA ALA A 212 9.71 -8.08 7.65
C ALA A 212 9.12 -9.41 7.22
N ARG A 213 7.90 -9.68 7.61
CA ARG A 213 7.17 -10.88 7.21
C ARG A 213 6.57 -10.70 5.81
N PRO A 214 6.87 -11.57 4.81
CA PRO A 214 6.34 -11.43 3.46
C PRO A 214 4.89 -11.95 3.34
N PHE A 215 4.15 -11.45 2.33
CA PHE A 215 2.99 -12.15 1.78
C PHE A 215 3.47 -13.23 0.82
N ILE A 216 2.85 -14.40 0.89
CA ILE A 216 3.16 -15.56 0.06
C ILE A 216 2.03 -15.77 -0.94
N THR A 217 2.36 -16.02 -2.20
CA THR A 217 1.43 -16.38 -3.26
C THR A 217 1.95 -17.60 -4.03
N HIS A 218 1.08 -18.31 -4.75
CA HIS A 218 1.44 -19.52 -5.49
C HIS A 218 1.36 -19.30 -7.00
N HIS A 219 2.42 -19.66 -7.72
CA HIS A 219 2.46 -19.61 -9.19
C HIS A 219 2.00 -20.95 -9.78
N ASN A 220 0.73 -21.04 -10.17
CA ASN A 220 0.09 -22.29 -10.57
C ASN A 220 0.79 -23.06 -11.71
N ALA A 221 1.33 -22.33 -12.72
CA ALA A 221 1.95 -22.98 -13.88
C ALA A 221 3.34 -23.57 -13.59
N LEU A 222 4.06 -22.99 -12.61
CA LEU A 222 5.40 -23.47 -12.21
C LEU A 222 5.33 -24.34 -10.95
N ASP A 223 4.18 -24.39 -10.27
CA ASP A 223 3.97 -25.09 -9.00
C ASP A 223 4.99 -24.68 -7.94
N ILE A 224 5.21 -23.35 -7.79
CA ILE A 224 6.15 -22.78 -6.82
C ILE A 224 5.50 -21.64 -6.03
N ASP A 225 5.94 -21.47 -4.79
CA ASP A 225 5.59 -20.30 -4.00
C ASP A 225 6.48 -19.11 -4.38
N LEU A 226 5.85 -17.94 -4.44
CA LEU A 226 6.50 -16.66 -4.64
C LEU A 226 6.14 -15.72 -3.48
N TYR A 227 7.04 -14.79 -3.21
CA TYR A 227 6.92 -13.81 -2.15
C TYR A 227 6.69 -12.43 -2.76
N MET A 228 5.71 -11.68 -2.25
CA MET A 228 5.61 -10.27 -2.58
C MET A 228 6.76 -9.52 -1.93
N ARG A 229 7.45 -8.67 -2.69
CA ARG A 229 8.65 -7.96 -2.23
C ARG A 229 8.41 -7.15 -0.96
N ILE A 230 9.32 -7.23 -0.01
CA ILE A 230 9.32 -6.46 1.24
C ILE A 230 10.22 -5.22 1.18
N ALA A 231 11.12 -5.17 0.18
CA ALA A 231 12.04 -4.09 -0.16
C ALA A 231 12.42 -4.15 -1.64
N LEU A 232 13.07 -3.12 -2.17
CA LEU A 232 13.58 -3.03 -3.55
C LEU A 232 15.09 -3.34 -3.61
N GLU A 233 15.77 -3.26 -2.49
CA GLU A 233 17.20 -3.20 -2.23
C GLU A 233 18.05 -4.20 -3.03
N LEU A 234 17.80 -5.51 -2.85
CA LEU A 234 18.71 -6.53 -3.37
C LEU A 234 18.75 -6.56 -4.90
N HIS A 235 17.66 -6.18 -5.59
CA HIS A 235 17.65 -6.09 -7.04
C HIS A 235 18.35 -4.82 -7.53
N LEU A 236 18.18 -3.69 -6.86
CA LEU A 236 18.86 -2.44 -7.21
C LEU A 236 20.37 -2.54 -7.05
N LYS A 237 20.85 -3.20 -6.00
CA LYS A 237 22.28 -3.50 -5.81
C LYS A 237 22.86 -4.39 -6.93
N ARG A 238 22.08 -5.37 -7.42
CA ARG A 238 22.49 -6.18 -8.58
C ARG A 238 22.66 -5.32 -9.85
N LEU A 239 21.86 -4.25 -10.02
CA LEU A 239 22.02 -3.30 -11.12
C LEU A 239 23.31 -2.48 -10.97
N ILE A 240 23.66 -2.08 -9.75
CA ILE A 240 24.96 -1.42 -9.45
C ILE A 240 26.13 -2.36 -9.81
N VAL A 241 26.08 -3.63 -9.43
CA VAL A 241 27.09 -4.64 -9.85
C VAL A 241 27.14 -4.72 -11.38
N GLY A 242 26.00 -4.61 -12.07
CA GLY A 242 25.89 -4.58 -13.53
C GLY A 242 26.41 -3.31 -14.20
N GLY A 243 26.89 -2.31 -13.42
CA GLY A 243 27.48 -1.07 -13.95
C GLY A 243 26.49 0.09 -14.10
N MET A 244 25.26 -0.03 -13.59
CA MET A 244 24.31 1.11 -13.51
C MET A 244 24.63 1.94 -12.27
N GLU A 245 25.43 2.99 -12.42
CA GLU A 245 26.06 3.70 -11.30
C GLU A 245 25.09 4.49 -10.40
N ARG A 246 23.94 4.91 -10.94
CA ARG A 246 22.90 5.67 -10.21
C ARG A 246 21.53 5.18 -10.62
N VAL A 247 20.83 4.52 -9.71
CA VAL A 247 19.49 3.98 -9.94
C VAL A 247 18.55 4.33 -8.82
N TYR A 248 17.26 4.46 -9.14
CA TYR A 248 16.20 4.53 -8.14
C TYR A 248 14.94 3.81 -8.62
N GLU A 249 14.12 3.39 -7.67
CA GLU A 249 12.78 2.87 -7.94
C GLU A 249 11.79 3.45 -6.93
N ILE A 250 10.64 3.94 -7.42
CA ILE A 250 9.48 4.25 -6.58
C ILE A 250 8.47 3.13 -6.75
N GLY A 251 8.36 2.26 -5.75
CA GLY A 251 7.57 1.06 -5.85
C GLY A 251 6.72 0.73 -4.62
N ARG A 252 5.69 -0.11 -4.83
CA ARG A 252 4.97 -0.73 -3.72
C ARG A 252 5.79 -1.86 -3.15
N VAL A 253 5.84 -1.90 -1.81
CA VAL A 253 6.36 -2.99 -1.01
C VAL A 253 5.27 -3.51 -0.08
N PHE A 254 5.40 -4.75 0.35
CA PHE A 254 4.34 -5.49 1.02
C PHE A 254 4.90 -6.18 2.28
N ARG A 255 4.40 -5.80 3.45
CA ARG A 255 4.77 -6.39 4.73
C ARG A 255 3.55 -6.94 5.43
N ASN A 256 3.56 -8.23 5.77
CA ASN A 256 2.43 -8.92 6.38
C ASN A 256 2.41 -8.69 7.90
N GLU A 257 2.18 -7.45 8.26
CA GLU A 257 2.21 -6.92 9.61
C GLU A 257 0.85 -6.36 10.02
N GLY A 258 0.79 -5.78 11.22
CA GLY A 258 -0.42 -5.14 11.75
C GLY A 258 -0.82 -3.89 10.96
N ILE A 259 -2.06 -3.45 11.17
CA ILE A 259 -2.62 -2.23 10.57
C ILE A 259 -2.91 -1.23 11.69
N ASP A 260 -2.24 -0.08 11.66
CA ASP A 260 -2.44 1.01 12.62
C ASP A 260 -2.48 2.39 11.92
N THR A 261 -2.22 3.47 12.63
CA THR A 261 -2.14 4.83 12.09
C THR A 261 -0.84 5.12 11.36
N ARG A 262 0.21 4.33 11.59
CA ARG A 262 1.56 4.49 11.02
C ARG A 262 1.87 3.43 9.95
N HIS A 263 1.23 2.25 10.02
CA HIS A 263 1.52 1.08 9.19
C HIS A 263 0.32 0.62 8.37
N ASN A 264 0.59 0.31 7.11
CA ASN A 264 -0.33 -0.33 6.18
C ASN A 264 0.39 -1.51 5.51
N PRO A 265 -0.27 -2.67 5.28
CA PRO A 265 0.39 -3.86 4.75
C PRO A 265 1.07 -3.67 3.39
N GLU A 266 0.64 -2.68 2.63
CA GLU A 266 1.28 -2.21 1.42
C GLU A 266 1.50 -0.70 1.49
N PHE A 267 2.68 -0.25 1.10
CA PHE A 267 3.05 1.16 1.12
C PHE A 267 4.03 1.49 -0.01
N THR A 268 4.25 2.78 -0.27
CA THR A 268 5.15 3.23 -1.33
C THR A 268 6.51 3.58 -0.74
N LEU A 269 7.54 2.94 -1.27
CA LEU A 269 8.93 3.17 -0.91
C LEU A 269 9.67 3.76 -2.11
N LEU A 270 10.53 4.72 -1.89
CA LEU A 270 11.59 5.13 -2.79
C LEU A 270 12.89 4.48 -2.29
N GLU A 271 13.61 3.80 -3.16
CA GLU A 271 14.98 3.38 -2.88
C GLU A 271 15.93 3.92 -3.96
N VAL A 272 17.08 4.41 -3.52
CA VAL A 272 18.09 5.09 -4.34
C VAL A 272 19.45 4.47 -4.04
N TYR A 273 20.22 4.14 -5.09
CA TYR A 273 21.57 3.59 -4.95
C TYR A 273 22.54 4.35 -5.84
N GLN A 274 23.69 4.72 -5.27
CA GLN A 274 24.76 5.45 -5.96
C GLN A 274 26.12 4.77 -5.75
N ALA A 275 26.71 4.30 -6.85
CA ALA A 275 28.09 3.83 -6.85
C ALA A 275 29.06 4.96 -6.53
N TYR A 276 30.19 4.61 -5.90
CA TYR A 276 31.24 5.53 -5.46
C TYR A 276 30.75 6.58 -4.44
N GLY A 277 29.62 6.30 -3.78
CA GLY A 277 29.07 7.06 -2.67
C GLY A 277 29.15 6.25 -1.36
N ASP A 278 28.75 6.90 -0.28
CA ASP A 278 28.69 6.38 1.08
C ASP A 278 27.46 6.94 1.82
N TYR A 279 27.32 6.63 3.09
CA TYR A 279 26.18 7.11 3.89
C TYR A 279 26.18 8.65 4.08
N GLU A 280 27.33 9.32 4.06
CA GLU A 280 27.41 10.79 4.10
C GLU A 280 26.87 11.41 2.80
N THR A 281 27.22 10.83 1.65
CA THR A 281 26.64 11.19 0.35
C THR A 281 25.12 11.04 0.37
N MET A 282 24.60 9.99 1.03
CA MET A 282 23.15 9.78 1.15
C MET A 282 22.51 10.77 2.13
N MET A 283 23.21 11.24 3.18
CA MET A 283 22.71 12.32 4.05
C MET A 283 22.52 13.61 3.25
N ASP A 284 23.53 14.01 2.47
CA ASP A 284 23.48 15.23 1.65
C ASP A 284 22.34 15.15 0.61
N LEU A 285 22.22 14.00 -0.08
CA LEU A 285 21.10 13.74 -1.02
C LEU A 285 19.73 13.84 -0.34
N THR A 286 19.62 13.30 0.88
CA THR A 286 18.38 13.31 1.66
C THR A 286 17.98 14.74 2.05
N GLU A 287 18.92 15.52 2.56
CA GLU A 287 18.69 16.93 2.92
C GLU A 287 18.21 17.73 1.70
N ASP A 288 18.93 17.64 0.58
CA ASP A 288 18.61 18.39 -0.63
C ASP A 288 17.27 17.96 -1.24
N LEU A 289 16.97 16.65 -1.24
CA LEU A 289 15.71 16.12 -1.74
C LEU A 289 14.51 16.66 -0.94
N PHE A 290 14.55 16.53 0.39
CA PHE A 290 13.46 16.99 1.26
C PHE A 290 13.25 18.50 1.16
N ARG A 291 14.32 19.32 1.15
CA ARG A 291 14.25 20.76 0.96
C ARG A 291 13.65 21.15 -0.41
N THR A 292 14.15 20.50 -1.46
CA THR A 292 13.69 20.77 -2.83
C THR A 292 12.22 20.44 -2.99
N VAL A 293 11.80 19.25 -2.55
CA VAL A 293 10.40 18.83 -2.63
C VAL A 293 9.50 19.76 -1.81
N ALA A 294 9.88 20.13 -0.59
CA ALA A 294 9.09 21.04 0.24
C ALA A 294 8.93 22.43 -0.43
N ARG A 295 10.02 23.00 -0.94
CA ARG A 295 9.99 24.30 -1.65
C ARG A 295 9.13 24.24 -2.92
N GLU A 296 9.23 23.17 -3.70
CA GLU A 296 8.47 23.04 -4.94
C GLU A 296 6.97 22.86 -4.68
N VAL A 297 6.61 22.11 -3.64
CA VAL A 297 5.22 21.72 -3.40
C VAL A 297 4.49 22.68 -2.46
N LEU A 298 5.17 23.22 -1.43
CA LEU A 298 4.62 24.15 -0.46
C LEU A 298 5.00 25.63 -0.72
N GLY A 299 5.99 25.86 -1.59
CA GLY A 299 6.57 27.20 -1.80
C GLY A 299 7.56 27.61 -0.70
N THR A 300 7.82 26.76 0.27
CA THR A 300 8.73 26.99 1.40
C THR A 300 9.22 25.66 1.99
N ALA A 301 10.41 25.66 2.58
CA ALA A 301 10.92 24.53 3.36
C ALA A 301 10.74 24.72 4.89
N VAL A 302 10.00 25.76 5.30
CA VAL A 302 9.57 25.98 6.70
C VAL A 302 8.04 25.93 6.75
N PHE A 303 7.48 24.98 7.46
CA PHE A 303 6.04 24.73 7.46
C PHE A 303 5.53 24.21 8.82
N GLN A 304 4.23 24.29 9.03
CA GLN A 304 3.56 23.76 10.21
C GLN A 304 3.19 22.28 10.03
N ASN A 305 3.44 21.47 11.07
CA ASN A 305 2.90 20.12 11.18
C ASN A 305 2.42 19.91 12.63
N GLY A 306 1.11 19.81 12.82
CA GLY A 306 0.49 19.83 14.14
C GLY A 306 0.81 21.13 14.88
N GLU A 307 1.33 21.00 16.08
CA GLU A 307 1.74 22.12 16.93
C GLU A 307 3.18 22.60 16.66
N HIS A 308 3.91 21.89 15.79
CA HIS A 308 5.32 22.14 15.53
C HIS A 308 5.57 22.89 14.23
N THR A 309 6.48 23.86 14.26
CA THR A 309 7.07 24.44 13.06
C THR A 309 8.29 23.62 12.69
N ILE A 310 8.28 23.01 11.51
CA ILE A 310 9.40 22.24 10.97
C ILE A 310 10.21 23.14 10.04
N ASP A 311 11.51 23.23 10.31
CA ASP A 311 12.46 24.03 9.54
C ASP A 311 13.49 23.14 8.86
N LEU A 312 13.30 22.87 7.58
CA LEU A 312 14.24 22.09 6.78
C LEU A 312 15.43 22.93 6.26
N GLU A 313 15.41 24.26 6.42
CA GLU A 313 16.48 25.15 5.94
C GLU A 313 17.68 25.15 6.88
N GLN A 314 17.47 24.96 8.19
CA GLN A 314 18.55 24.90 9.16
C GLN A 314 19.42 23.65 8.97
N PRO A 315 20.69 23.66 9.40
CA PRO A 315 21.50 22.46 9.43
C PRO A 315 20.84 21.36 10.26
N TRP A 316 20.73 20.15 9.72
CA TRP A 316 20.13 19.04 10.42
C TRP A 316 21.07 18.47 11.48
N ARG A 317 20.53 18.17 12.65
CA ARG A 317 21.29 17.54 13.74
C ARG A 317 21.78 16.16 13.30
N ARG A 318 23.04 15.84 13.63
CA ARG A 318 23.63 14.50 13.52
C ARG A 318 24.01 14.03 14.90
N VAL A 319 23.55 12.87 15.33
CA VAL A 319 23.83 12.28 16.65
C VAL A 319 23.98 10.78 16.51
N THR A 320 24.96 10.18 17.22
CA THR A 320 25.07 8.71 17.23
C THR A 320 23.93 8.11 18.03
N MET A 321 23.46 6.92 17.64
CA MET A 321 22.42 6.21 18.39
C MET A 321 22.86 5.99 19.85
N THR A 322 24.11 5.66 20.05
CA THR A 322 24.71 5.44 21.39
C THR A 322 24.70 6.70 22.25
N ASP A 323 25.08 7.86 21.68
CA ASP A 323 25.06 9.12 22.40
C ASP A 323 23.63 9.60 22.69
N ALA A 324 22.72 9.46 21.73
CA ALA A 324 21.32 9.83 21.92
C ALA A 324 20.66 9.06 23.08
N VAL A 325 20.88 7.74 23.14
CA VAL A 325 20.40 6.92 24.26
C VAL A 325 21.08 7.28 25.56
N LYS A 326 22.40 7.49 25.55
CA LYS A 326 23.16 7.92 26.74
C LYS A 326 22.71 9.28 27.28
N GLU A 327 22.45 10.25 26.39
CA GLU A 327 21.92 11.56 26.77
C GLU A 327 20.54 11.46 27.44
N ALA A 328 19.66 10.59 26.90
CA ALA A 328 18.27 10.45 27.38
C ALA A 328 18.15 9.59 28.66
N THR A 329 18.95 8.52 28.78
CA THR A 329 18.78 7.48 29.81
C THR A 329 19.90 7.43 30.84
N GLY A 330 21.09 7.97 30.51
CA GLY A 330 22.34 7.79 31.29
C GLY A 330 22.99 6.43 31.06
N ILE A 331 22.44 5.53 30.24
CA ILE A 331 22.97 4.20 29.95
C ILE A 331 23.93 4.28 28.77
N ASP A 332 25.17 3.84 28.97
CA ASP A 332 26.24 3.91 27.96
C ASP A 332 26.45 2.54 27.31
N TYR A 333 26.04 2.42 26.02
CA TYR A 333 26.24 1.21 25.23
C TYR A 333 27.71 0.82 25.06
N LEU A 334 28.61 1.81 24.96
CA LEU A 334 30.04 1.60 24.73
C LEU A 334 30.85 1.40 26.05
N SER A 335 30.15 1.34 27.19
CA SER A 335 30.78 1.07 28.48
C SER A 335 31.23 -0.40 28.62
N ASP A 336 32.05 -0.66 29.66
CA ASP A 336 32.53 -2.00 30.01
C ASP A 336 31.42 -2.92 30.63
N MET A 337 30.15 -2.50 30.62
CA MET A 337 29.04 -3.36 31.09
C MET A 337 28.97 -4.64 30.28
N THR A 338 28.80 -5.76 30.96
CA THR A 338 28.42 -7.03 30.31
C THR A 338 27.06 -6.93 29.68
N ASP A 339 26.74 -7.82 28.74
CA ASP A 339 25.42 -7.83 28.08
C ASP A 339 24.27 -8.05 29.08
N ASP A 340 24.49 -8.84 30.14
CA ASP A 340 23.50 -9.03 31.21
C ASP A 340 23.28 -7.74 32.02
N GLU A 341 24.34 -7.03 32.36
CA GLU A 341 24.26 -5.73 33.06
C GLU A 341 23.55 -4.69 32.19
N PHE A 342 23.83 -4.68 30.89
CA PHE A 342 23.19 -3.75 29.94
C PHE A 342 21.69 -4.08 29.79
N ARG A 343 21.32 -5.36 29.65
CA ARG A 343 19.91 -5.79 29.66
C ARG A 343 19.21 -5.39 30.97
N GLN A 344 19.89 -5.58 32.09
CA GLN A 344 19.34 -5.23 33.40
C GLN A 344 19.17 -3.69 33.57
N ALA A 345 20.09 -2.89 33.04
CA ALA A 345 19.97 -1.44 33.03
C ALA A 345 18.76 -0.97 32.21
N ALA A 346 18.52 -1.55 31.02
CA ALA A 346 17.37 -1.27 30.19
C ALA A 346 16.04 -1.67 30.85
N ARG A 347 15.98 -2.84 31.50
CA ARG A 347 14.80 -3.24 32.32
C ARG A 347 14.54 -2.27 33.47
N ASN A 348 15.59 -1.80 34.14
CA ASN A 348 15.46 -0.82 35.23
C ASN A 348 14.96 0.53 34.72
N TYR A 349 15.25 0.89 33.47
CA TYR A 349 14.71 2.08 32.80
C TYR A 349 13.21 1.93 32.48
N GLY A 350 12.75 0.71 32.22
CA GLY A 350 11.34 0.42 31.95
C GLY A 350 11.06 -0.38 30.67
N CYS A 351 12.09 -0.75 29.91
CA CYS A 351 11.95 -1.54 28.69
C CYS A 351 11.64 -3.02 29.00
N ASP A 352 10.82 -3.64 28.19
CA ASP A 352 10.52 -5.10 28.28
C ASP A 352 11.57 -5.90 27.48
N ILE A 353 12.66 -6.28 28.16
CA ILE A 353 13.84 -6.90 27.54
C ILE A 353 13.88 -8.39 27.89
N PRO A 354 13.72 -9.32 26.92
CA PRO A 354 13.97 -10.76 27.06
C PRO A 354 15.39 -11.07 27.57
N GLU A 355 15.55 -12.27 28.19
CA GLU A 355 16.83 -12.66 28.80
C GLU A 355 17.96 -12.83 27.77
N ASP A 356 17.64 -13.24 26.56
CA ASP A 356 18.57 -13.56 25.49
C ASP A 356 18.64 -12.49 24.38
N MET A 357 18.03 -11.31 24.58
CA MET A 357 18.03 -10.23 23.58
C MET A 357 19.45 -9.75 23.31
N PRO A 358 19.90 -9.70 22.04
CA PRO A 358 21.21 -9.17 21.67
C PRO A 358 21.41 -7.71 22.11
N ARG A 359 22.64 -7.33 22.47
CA ARG A 359 22.95 -5.99 22.98
C ARG A 359 22.50 -4.86 22.03
N GLY A 360 22.67 -5.05 20.71
CA GLY A 360 22.24 -4.07 19.71
C GLY A 360 20.73 -3.89 19.68
N LYS A 361 19.93 -4.96 19.82
CA LYS A 361 18.47 -4.87 19.93
C LYS A 361 18.02 -4.21 21.24
N VAL A 362 18.75 -4.40 22.34
CA VAL A 362 18.47 -3.70 23.60
C VAL A 362 18.69 -2.19 23.46
N LEU A 363 19.71 -1.77 22.68
CA LEU A 363 19.93 -0.36 22.39
C LEU A 363 18.79 0.23 21.55
N GLU A 364 18.29 -0.53 20.57
CA GLU A 364 17.14 -0.15 19.73
C GLU A 364 15.88 0.06 20.59
N GLU A 365 15.54 -0.86 21.48
CA GLU A 365 14.42 -0.72 22.42
C GLU A 365 14.57 0.51 23.35
N LEU A 366 15.77 0.76 23.84
CA LEU A 366 16.04 1.97 24.63
C LEU A 366 15.87 3.26 23.81
N PHE A 367 16.27 3.23 22.54
CA PHE A 367 16.11 4.36 21.63
C PHE A 367 14.63 4.64 21.36
N ASP A 368 13.86 3.61 21.04
CA ASP A 368 12.42 3.71 20.73
C ASP A 368 11.64 4.29 21.94
N GLU A 369 11.95 3.81 23.15
CA GLU A 369 11.25 4.24 24.37
C GLU A 369 11.68 5.65 24.83
N ALA A 370 12.97 5.98 24.74
CA ALA A 370 13.50 7.19 25.38
C ALA A 370 13.78 8.35 24.42
N VAL A 371 14.03 8.10 23.14
CA VAL A 371 14.60 9.09 22.23
C VAL A 371 13.68 9.42 21.07
N GLU A 372 13.14 8.42 20.36
CA GLU A 372 12.41 8.60 19.08
C GLU A 372 11.39 9.73 19.15
N ALA A 373 10.49 9.69 20.13
CA ALA A 373 9.41 10.67 20.28
C ALA A 373 9.88 12.10 20.55
N THR A 374 11.14 12.29 20.96
CA THR A 374 11.74 13.62 21.27
C THR A 374 12.31 14.32 20.04
N LEU A 375 12.53 13.60 18.96
CA LEU A 375 13.18 14.10 17.74
C LEU A 375 12.18 14.85 16.85
N ILE A 376 11.92 16.12 17.18
CA ILE A 376 10.94 16.95 16.48
C ILE A 376 11.49 17.53 15.18
N GLN A 377 12.68 18.18 15.25
CA GLN A 377 13.36 18.75 14.08
C GLN A 377 14.15 17.69 13.33
N PRO A 378 14.41 17.86 12.03
CA PRO A 378 15.18 16.89 11.26
C PRO A 378 16.47 16.48 11.95
N THR A 379 16.59 15.20 12.26
CA THR A 379 17.73 14.65 12.98
C THR A 379 18.18 13.34 12.33
N PHE A 380 19.42 13.27 11.89
CA PHE A 380 20.06 12.03 11.54
C PHE A 380 20.58 11.34 12.79
N VAL A 381 20.04 10.17 13.07
CA VAL A 381 20.60 9.24 14.04
C VAL A 381 21.55 8.33 13.28
N ILE A 382 22.83 8.30 13.68
CA ILE A 382 23.91 7.64 12.95
C ILE A 382 24.57 6.54 13.79
N ASP A 383 25.36 5.67 13.14
CA ASP A 383 26.23 4.70 13.81
C ASP A 383 25.45 3.61 14.56
N TYR A 384 24.62 2.88 13.83
CA TYR A 384 23.82 1.76 14.35
C TYR A 384 24.68 0.52 14.64
N PRO A 385 24.31 -0.29 15.65
CA PRO A 385 24.96 -1.58 15.89
C PRO A 385 24.90 -2.52 14.67
N VAL A 386 25.98 -3.28 14.48
CA VAL A 386 26.07 -4.25 13.39
C VAL A 386 25.02 -5.37 13.49
N GLU A 387 24.61 -5.72 14.70
CA GLU A 387 23.63 -6.78 15.01
C GLU A 387 22.25 -6.49 14.42
N ILE A 388 21.88 -5.21 14.29
CA ILE A 388 20.60 -4.74 13.73
C ILE A 388 20.76 -4.14 12.32
N SER A 389 21.92 -4.32 11.68
CA SER A 389 22.26 -3.72 10.39
C SER A 389 22.89 -4.73 9.42
N PRO A 390 22.17 -5.81 9.02
CA PRO A 390 22.76 -6.96 8.32
C PRO A 390 23.29 -6.66 6.92
N LEU A 391 22.92 -5.54 6.31
CA LEU A 391 23.28 -5.15 4.94
C LEU A 391 24.17 -3.91 4.88
N ALA A 392 24.46 -3.30 6.06
CA ALA A 392 25.28 -2.11 6.16
C ALA A 392 26.75 -2.43 6.42
N ARG A 393 27.65 -1.61 5.88
CA ARG A 393 29.10 -1.71 6.06
C ARG A 393 29.49 -1.36 7.50
N ARG A 394 30.43 -2.12 8.06
CA ARG A 394 31.04 -1.80 9.38
C ARG A 394 31.85 -0.52 9.31
N LYS A 395 31.83 0.27 10.40
CA LYS A 395 32.75 1.40 10.56
C LYS A 395 34.19 0.90 10.65
N ALA A 396 35.10 1.65 10.02
CA ALA A 396 36.52 1.29 9.98
C ALA A 396 37.20 1.45 11.36
N ASP A 397 36.76 2.42 12.13
CA ASP A 397 37.32 2.77 13.47
C ASP A 397 36.63 2.00 14.60
N ASN A 398 35.36 1.55 14.39
CA ASN A 398 34.63 0.74 15.37
C ASN A 398 33.79 -0.32 14.69
N PRO A 399 34.31 -1.54 14.44
CA PRO A 399 33.59 -2.60 13.72
C PRO A 399 32.33 -3.15 14.40
N ALA A 400 32.02 -2.75 15.63
CA ALA A 400 30.76 -3.08 16.30
C ALA A 400 29.60 -2.21 15.81
N LEU A 401 29.90 -1.09 15.14
CA LEU A 401 28.96 -0.15 14.56
C LEU A 401 29.03 -0.18 13.04
N THR A 402 28.04 0.43 12.39
CA THR A 402 27.91 0.50 10.93
C THR A 402 27.82 1.95 10.45
N ASP A 403 28.24 2.19 9.21
CA ASP A 403 28.02 3.43 8.47
C ASP A 403 26.55 3.48 8.02
N ARG A 404 25.61 3.73 8.95
CA ARG A 404 24.17 3.78 8.75
C ARG A 404 23.58 5.00 9.44
N PHE A 405 22.55 5.56 8.84
CA PHE A 405 21.70 6.53 9.52
C PHE A 405 20.23 6.24 9.30
N GLU A 406 19.41 6.75 10.20
CA GLU A 406 17.99 6.98 9.99
C GLU A 406 17.65 8.45 10.21
N LEU A 407 16.74 8.98 9.41
CA LEU A 407 16.24 10.35 9.53
C LEU A 407 14.94 10.35 10.33
N PHE A 408 14.93 11.08 11.43
CA PHE A 408 13.74 11.30 12.24
C PHE A 408 13.23 12.75 12.12
N ILE A 409 11.91 12.90 11.94
CA ILE A 409 11.20 14.18 11.99
C ILE A 409 9.86 13.94 12.70
N ILE A 410 9.53 14.75 13.71
CA ILE A 410 8.30 14.63 14.52
C ILE A 410 8.16 13.21 15.13
N GLY A 411 9.25 12.69 15.71
CA GLY A 411 9.27 11.38 16.35
C GLY A 411 8.88 10.24 15.39
N ARG A 412 9.29 10.32 14.12
CA ARG A 412 9.03 9.29 13.11
C ARG A 412 10.22 9.15 12.18
N GLU A 413 10.59 7.92 11.89
CA GLU A 413 11.55 7.59 10.83
C GLU A 413 10.97 7.98 9.46
N HIS A 414 11.73 8.70 8.66
CA HIS A 414 11.39 9.11 7.28
C HIS A 414 12.31 8.50 6.23
N ALA A 415 13.57 8.24 6.59
CA ALA A 415 14.56 7.65 5.71
C ALA A 415 15.52 6.75 6.49
N ASN A 416 16.03 5.73 5.80
CA ASN A 416 17.08 4.82 6.29
C ASN A 416 18.12 4.66 5.19
N ALA A 417 19.39 4.82 5.50
CA ALA A 417 20.46 4.74 4.53
C ALA A 417 21.76 4.25 5.16
N PHE A 418 22.61 3.68 4.33
CA PHE A 418 23.92 3.20 4.78
C PHE A 418 24.92 3.12 3.62
N SER A 419 26.21 3.06 3.99
CA SER A 419 27.23 2.54 3.11
C SER A 419 26.99 1.04 2.95
N GLU A 420 26.85 0.59 1.70
CA GLU A 420 26.48 -0.79 1.40
C GLU A 420 27.59 -1.77 1.79
N LEU A 421 27.19 -2.89 2.39
CA LEU A 421 28.11 -4.00 2.62
C LEU A 421 28.45 -4.64 1.28
N ASN A 422 29.68 -4.40 0.82
CA ASN A 422 30.18 -4.90 -0.47
C ASN A 422 31.18 -6.05 -0.34
N ASN A 423 31.47 -6.51 0.89
CA ASN A 423 32.31 -7.67 1.15
C ASN A 423 31.45 -8.97 1.13
N PRO A 424 31.60 -9.85 0.11
CA PRO A 424 30.79 -11.05 0.00
C PRO A 424 31.01 -12.07 1.13
N ILE A 425 32.19 -12.04 1.75
CA ILE A 425 32.53 -12.95 2.87
C ILE A 425 31.78 -12.53 4.13
N ASP A 426 31.84 -11.24 4.51
CA ASP A 426 31.09 -10.70 5.65
C ASP A 426 29.57 -10.83 5.40
N GLN A 427 29.09 -10.54 4.18
CA GLN A 427 27.67 -10.65 3.86
C GLN A 427 27.16 -12.10 3.99
N ARG A 428 27.93 -13.08 3.53
CA ARG A 428 27.59 -14.51 3.68
C ARG A 428 27.49 -14.88 5.16
N GLN A 429 28.44 -14.48 5.98
CA GLN A 429 28.43 -14.74 7.41
C GLN A 429 27.17 -14.16 8.07
N ARG A 430 26.81 -12.91 7.77
CA ARG A 430 25.62 -12.27 8.33
C ARG A 430 24.32 -12.97 7.88
N PHE A 431 24.24 -13.44 6.64
CA PHE A 431 23.09 -14.22 6.21
C PHE A 431 23.02 -15.58 6.91
N GLU A 432 24.15 -16.22 7.21
CA GLU A 432 24.19 -17.46 8.00
C GLU A 432 23.68 -17.20 9.43
N GLU A 433 24.06 -16.09 10.05
CA GLU A 433 23.57 -15.63 11.36
C GLU A 433 22.05 -15.37 11.34
N GLN A 434 21.52 -14.74 10.28
CA GLN A 434 20.09 -14.52 10.09
C GLN A 434 19.33 -15.83 9.89
N VAL A 435 19.86 -16.76 9.12
CA VAL A 435 19.26 -18.10 8.95
C VAL A 435 19.19 -18.84 10.29
N GLU A 436 20.21 -18.72 11.14
CA GLU A 436 20.19 -19.31 12.47
C GLU A 436 19.18 -18.62 13.41
N ALA A 437 19.04 -17.28 13.33
CA ALA A 437 18.01 -16.53 14.05
C ALA A 437 16.60 -17.02 13.62
N LYS A 438 16.39 -17.23 12.33
CA LYS A 438 15.14 -17.76 11.79
C LYS A 438 14.81 -19.17 12.33
N ARG A 439 15.82 -20.05 12.43
CA ARG A 439 15.65 -21.38 13.04
C ARG A 439 15.28 -21.32 14.53
N LYS A 440 15.68 -20.27 15.21
CA LYS A 440 15.32 -20.01 16.61
C LYS A 440 13.96 -19.35 16.78
N GLY A 441 13.27 -19.01 15.69
CA GLY A 441 11.90 -18.49 15.71
C GLY A 441 11.75 -17.03 15.34
N ASP A 442 12.80 -16.38 14.85
CA ASP A 442 12.70 -15.02 14.27
C ASP A 442 12.15 -15.11 12.84
N ASP A 443 10.84 -14.95 12.69
CA ASP A 443 10.15 -15.06 11.41
C ASP A 443 10.50 -13.92 10.43
N GLU A 444 11.10 -12.84 10.92
CA GLU A 444 11.47 -11.64 10.13
C GLU A 444 12.91 -11.72 9.61
N ALA A 445 13.71 -12.64 10.14
CA ALA A 445 15.10 -12.81 9.75
C ALA A 445 15.25 -13.22 8.28
N HIS A 446 16.31 -12.73 7.64
CA HIS A 446 16.61 -12.97 6.22
C HIS A 446 16.86 -14.44 5.90
N PRO A 447 16.34 -14.98 4.79
CA PRO A 447 16.80 -16.25 4.24
C PRO A 447 18.17 -16.07 3.55
N MET A 448 18.86 -17.19 3.27
CA MET A 448 20.07 -17.17 2.45
C MET A 448 19.73 -16.86 0.99
N ASP A 449 20.22 -15.74 0.46
CA ASP A 449 20.17 -15.41 -0.96
C ASP A 449 21.55 -15.65 -1.60
N THR A 450 21.75 -16.88 -2.08
CA THR A 450 23.02 -17.29 -2.71
C THR A 450 23.29 -16.52 -4.01
N ASP A 451 22.27 -16.17 -4.78
CA ASP A 451 22.42 -15.41 -6.01
C ASP A 451 22.88 -13.96 -5.72
N TYR A 452 22.40 -13.36 -4.65
CA TYR A 452 22.89 -12.05 -4.20
C TYR A 452 24.38 -12.12 -3.76
N ILE A 453 24.76 -13.17 -3.02
CA ILE A 453 26.18 -13.38 -2.68
C ILE A 453 27.03 -13.52 -3.93
N ASN A 454 26.59 -14.33 -4.91
CA ASN A 454 27.29 -14.47 -6.19
C ASN A 454 27.42 -13.12 -6.91
N ALA A 455 26.38 -12.28 -6.89
CA ALA A 455 26.47 -10.92 -7.46
C ALA A 455 27.55 -10.10 -6.78
N LEU A 456 27.64 -10.10 -5.44
CA LEU A 456 28.71 -9.42 -4.70
C LEU A 456 30.11 -9.95 -5.03
N GLU A 457 30.26 -11.24 -5.34
CA GLU A 457 31.52 -11.86 -5.75
C GLU A 457 32.03 -11.35 -7.12
N TYR A 458 31.11 -10.85 -8.00
CA TYR A 458 31.51 -10.12 -9.21
C TYR A 458 32.00 -8.70 -8.93
N GLY A 459 31.74 -8.16 -7.74
CA GLY A 459 32.22 -6.87 -7.27
C GLY A 459 31.14 -5.79 -7.24
N LEU A 460 30.64 -5.48 -6.04
CA LEU A 460 29.88 -4.27 -5.79
C LEU A 460 30.86 -3.12 -5.48
N PRO A 461 30.89 -2.03 -6.24
CA PRO A 461 31.72 -0.87 -5.90
C PRO A 461 31.27 -0.28 -4.54
N PRO A 462 32.08 0.54 -3.87
CA PRO A 462 31.59 1.34 -2.76
C PRO A 462 30.31 2.06 -3.16
N THR A 463 29.24 1.87 -2.42
CA THR A 463 27.89 2.31 -2.80
C THR A 463 27.18 2.87 -1.58
N GLY A 464 26.53 4.01 -1.73
CA GLY A 464 25.54 4.51 -0.79
C GLY A 464 24.14 4.09 -1.23
N GLY A 465 23.36 3.58 -0.29
CA GLY A 465 21.94 3.22 -0.49
C GLY A 465 21.04 3.98 0.46
N LEU A 466 19.85 4.35 0.00
CA LEU A 466 18.88 5.18 0.71
C LEU A 466 17.46 4.68 0.45
N GLY A 467 16.70 4.43 1.50
CA GLY A 467 15.27 4.16 1.46
C GLY A 467 14.46 5.31 2.08
N ILE A 468 13.42 5.79 1.40
CA ILE A 468 12.52 6.85 1.88
C ILE A 468 11.07 6.38 1.80
N GLY A 469 10.36 6.44 2.93
CA GLY A 469 8.91 6.18 2.97
C GLY A 469 8.12 7.32 2.33
N ILE A 470 7.65 7.13 1.09
CA ILE A 470 6.88 8.17 0.37
C ILE A 470 5.60 8.53 1.12
N ASP A 471 4.90 7.55 1.69
CA ASP A 471 3.67 7.82 2.45
C ASP A 471 3.97 8.69 3.67
N ARG A 472 5.09 8.45 4.38
CA ARG A 472 5.53 9.27 5.53
C ARG A 472 5.93 10.69 5.10
N MET A 473 6.64 10.85 3.97
CA MET A 473 6.94 12.18 3.43
C MET A 473 5.66 12.95 3.06
N VAL A 474 4.68 12.28 2.45
CA VAL A 474 3.38 12.90 2.15
C VAL A 474 2.66 13.29 3.44
N MET A 475 2.65 12.44 4.47
CA MET A 475 2.08 12.78 5.78
C MET A 475 2.74 14.03 6.37
N LEU A 476 4.06 14.09 6.33
CA LEU A 476 4.83 15.25 6.82
C LEU A 476 4.42 16.55 6.10
N LEU A 477 4.42 16.55 4.78
CA LEU A 477 4.17 17.75 3.98
C LEU A 477 2.69 18.14 3.85
N THR A 478 1.75 17.24 4.18
CA THR A 478 0.31 17.51 4.15
C THR A 478 -0.33 17.63 5.52
N ASN A 479 0.49 17.56 6.58
CA ASN A 479 0.00 17.56 7.97
C ASN A 479 -1.05 16.46 8.24
N ALA A 480 -0.84 15.26 7.68
CA ALA A 480 -1.73 14.13 7.88
C ALA A 480 -1.29 13.31 9.10
N GLU A 481 -2.22 13.00 9.99
CA GLU A 481 -1.93 12.26 11.23
C GLU A 481 -1.79 10.75 10.99
N SER A 482 -2.52 10.21 10.02
CA SER A 482 -2.57 8.78 9.72
C SER A 482 -2.16 8.47 8.29
N ILE A 483 -1.43 7.35 8.11
CA ILE A 483 -1.09 6.82 6.79
C ILE A 483 -2.34 6.58 5.91
N ARG A 484 -3.50 6.29 6.53
CA ARG A 484 -4.78 6.11 5.82
C ARG A 484 -5.29 7.40 5.19
N ASP A 485 -4.89 8.56 5.68
CA ASP A 485 -5.28 9.84 5.11
C ASP A 485 -4.57 10.11 3.78
N VAL A 486 -3.38 9.57 3.60
CA VAL A 486 -2.57 9.73 2.39
C VAL A 486 -2.64 8.54 1.42
N LEU A 487 -3.41 7.51 1.75
CA LEU A 487 -3.73 6.39 0.87
C LEU A 487 -5.16 6.54 0.32
N LEU A 488 -5.33 6.42 -1.00
CA LEU A 488 -6.65 6.50 -1.62
C LEU A 488 -7.59 5.40 -1.09
N PHE A 489 -7.10 4.17 -1.06
CA PHE A 489 -7.84 3.00 -0.60
C PHE A 489 -6.98 2.21 0.39
N PRO A 490 -6.92 2.63 1.66
CA PRO A 490 -6.17 1.91 2.67
C PRO A 490 -6.79 0.54 2.95
N THR A 491 -5.98 -0.42 3.38
CA THR A 491 -6.48 -1.71 3.84
C THR A 491 -7.29 -1.52 5.12
N MET A 492 -8.53 -2.03 5.12
CA MET A 492 -9.46 -1.89 6.24
C MET A 492 -9.84 -3.27 6.78
N LYS A 493 -9.99 -3.39 8.10
CA LYS A 493 -10.54 -4.61 8.70
C LYS A 493 -11.93 -4.87 8.11
N PRO A 494 -12.31 -6.14 7.81
CA PRO A 494 -13.66 -6.47 7.40
C PRO A 494 -14.68 -5.93 8.41
N LEU A 495 -15.80 -5.41 7.93
CA LEU A 495 -16.93 -5.12 8.81
C LEU A 495 -17.47 -6.45 9.34
N ASP A 496 -17.66 -6.57 10.64
CA ASP A 496 -18.39 -7.71 11.18
C ASP A 496 -19.81 -7.67 10.57
N ASP A 497 -20.05 -8.57 9.64
CA ASP A 497 -21.41 -8.83 9.16
C ASP A 497 -22.21 -9.30 10.37
N ALA A 498 -23.11 -8.45 10.86
CA ALA A 498 -24.02 -8.74 11.96
C ALA A 498 -25.05 -9.82 11.57
N GLY A 499 -24.59 -10.94 11.02
CA GLY A 499 -25.40 -12.05 10.54
C GLY A 499 -24.62 -13.25 10.02
N ALA A 500 -23.37 -13.11 9.64
CA ALA A 500 -22.50 -14.25 9.42
C ALA A 500 -21.97 -14.69 10.78
N GLY A 501 -22.50 -15.78 11.31
CA GLY A 501 -22.01 -16.38 12.55
C GLY A 501 -20.48 -16.40 12.53
N LYS A 502 -19.87 -16.05 13.67
CA LYS A 502 -18.42 -16.10 13.88
C LYS A 502 -17.86 -17.28 13.09
N LYS A 503 -17.32 -17.03 11.92
CA LYS A 503 -16.38 -17.97 11.34
C LYS A 503 -15.34 -18.11 12.44
N LYS A 504 -15.32 -19.27 13.11
CA LYS A 504 -14.15 -19.68 13.88
C LYS A 504 -12.97 -19.18 13.05
N LYS A 505 -12.01 -18.48 13.71
CA LYS A 505 -10.66 -18.44 13.17
C LYS A 505 -10.44 -19.84 12.62
N THR A 506 -10.42 -19.98 11.33
CA THR A 506 -9.65 -21.06 10.74
C THR A 506 -8.26 -20.71 11.24
N GLU A 507 -7.85 -21.35 12.33
CA GLU A 507 -6.45 -21.55 12.61
C GLU A 507 -5.86 -21.81 11.23
N ALA A 508 -4.82 -21.03 10.89
CA ALA A 508 -3.99 -21.36 9.74
C ALA A 508 -3.85 -22.87 9.81
N PRO A 509 -4.10 -23.64 8.74
CA PRO A 509 -4.00 -25.07 8.86
C PRO A 509 -2.70 -25.27 9.62
N GLU A 510 -2.82 -25.73 10.87
CA GLU A 510 -1.66 -26.25 11.57
C GLU A 510 -0.99 -27.07 10.50
N ALA A 511 0.27 -26.76 10.23
CA ALA A 511 1.07 -27.59 9.36
C ALA A 511 0.74 -28.99 9.87
N GLN A 512 -0.04 -29.71 9.08
CA GLN A 512 -0.42 -31.07 9.47
C GLN A 512 0.91 -31.63 9.86
N GLN A 513 1.09 -31.86 11.17
CA GLN A 513 2.18 -32.66 11.63
C GLN A 513 2.07 -33.87 10.72
N THR A 514 2.98 -33.94 9.76
CA THR A 514 3.17 -35.12 8.97
C THR A 514 3.38 -36.18 10.04
N GLU A 515 2.33 -36.97 10.30
CA GLU A 515 2.51 -38.17 11.09
C GLU A 515 3.72 -38.80 10.44
N THR A 516 4.82 -38.84 11.18
CA THR A 516 6.02 -39.55 10.78
C THR A 516 5.58 -40.99 10.76
N ILE A 517 5.21 -41.48 9.57
CA ILE A 517 4.87 -42.88 9.38
C ILE A 517 6.17 -43.62 9.67
N ASP A 518 6.17 -44.40 10.73
CA ASP A 518 7.30 -45.24 11.11
C ASP A 518 7.38 -46.41 10.12
N PHE A 519 8.32 -46.33 9.19
CA PHE A 519 8.58 -47.39 8.21
C PHE A 519 9.52 -48.47 8.70
N THR A 520 9.94 -48.48 9.97
CA THR A 520 10.93 -49.44 10.50
C THR A 520 10.42 -50.89 10.54
N GLY A 521 9.13 -51.15 10.29
CA GLY A 521 8.52 -52.48 10.21
C GLY A 521 7.97 -52.84 8.82
N VAL A 522 8.24 -52.07 7.79
CA VAL A 522 7.71 -52.31 6.44
C VAL A 522 8.71 -53.13 5.63
N GLU A 523 8.36 -54.39 5.35
CA GLU A 523 9.08 -55.24 4.40
C GLU A 523 8.65 -54.88 2.97
N ILE A 524 9.55 -54.26 2.20
CA ILE A 524 9.31 -53.90 0.81
C ILE A 524 9.65 -55.10 -0.07
N GLU A 525 8.63 -55.78 -0.58
CA GLU A 525 8.85 -56.77 -1.63
C GLU A 525 9.23 -56.04 -2.96
N PRO A 526 10.26 -56.55 -3.69
CA PRO A 526 10.61 -55.95 -4.99
C PRO A 526 9.41 -56.05 -5.95
N LEU A 527 9.03 -54.91 -6.52
CA LEU A 527 7.81 -54.74 -7.31
C LEU A 527 7.81 -55.49 -8.64
N PHE A 528 8.99 -55.81 -9.20
CA PHE A 528 9.16 -56.57 -10.43
C PHE A 528 10.43 -57.40 -10.41
N GLN A 529 10.35 -58.63 -10.91
CA GLN A 529 11.51 -59.51 -11.10
C GLN A 529 12.15 -59.36 -12.50
N ASP A 530 11.40 -58.81 -13.48
CA ASP A 530 11.87 -58.63 -14.85
C ASP A 530 11.73 -57.17 -15.30
N SER A 531 12.69 -56.69 -16.09
CA SER A 531 12.64 -55.39 -16.71
C SER A 531 11.63 -55.36 -17.87
N VAL A 532 10.81 -54.31 -17.94
CA VAL A 532 9.85 -54.08 -19.04
C VAL A 532 10.54 -53.24 -20.10
N ASP A 533 10.41 -53.58 -21.40
CA ASP A 533 10.94 -52.78 -22.47
C ASP A 533 10.24 -51.42 -22.61
N PHE A 534 10.92 -50.42 -23.18
CA PHE A 534 10.44 -49.05 -23.29
C PHE A 534 9.13 -48.93 -24.10
N GLU A 535 8.91 -49.81 -25.08
CA GLU A 535 7.70 -49.79 -25.91
C GLU A 535 6.48 -50.24 -25.12
N THR A 536 6.63 -51.22 -24.27
CA THR A 536 5.60 -51.72 -23.34
C THR A 536 5.32 -50.69 -22.24
N PHE A 537 6.36 -50.08 -21.68
CA PHE A 537 6.24 -49.04 -20.67
C PHE A 537 5.53 -47.78 -21.21
N SER A 538 5.84 -47.36 -22.45
CA SER A 538 5.26 -46.19 -23.08
C SER A 538 3.75 -46.29 -23.39
N LYS A 539 3.21 -47.53 -23.40
CA LYS A 539 1.76 -47.80 -23.56
C LYS A 539 1.01 -47.77 -22.22
N SER A 540 1.71 -47.59 -21.10
CA SER A 540 1.10 -47.55 -19.76
C SER A 540 0.66 -46.12 -19.42
N ASP A 541 -0.59 -45.97 -18.94
CA ASP A 541 -1.16 -44.68 -18.50
C ASP A 541 -1.11 -44.59 -16.98
N PHE A 542 -0.21 -43.74 -16.45
CA PHE A 542 -0.05 -43.51 -15.01
C PHE A 542 -0.75 -42.20 -14.65
N ARG A 543 -1.74 -42.27 -13.77
CA ARG A 543 -2.45 -41.08 -13.30
C ARG A 543 -2.52 -41.04 -11.79
N ALA A 544 -2.19 -39.89 -11.20
CA ALA A 544 -2.52 -39.63 -9.80
C ALA A 544 -4.03 -39.46 -9.65
N VAL A 545 -4.63 -40.13 -8.67
CA VAL A 545 -6.05 -40.03 -8.39
C VAL A 545 -6.27 -39.62 -6.92
N LYS A 546 -7.23 -38.76 -6.66
CA LYS A 546 -7.68 -38.46 -5.31
C LYS A 546 -8.78 -39.45 -4.92
N VAL A 547 -8.55 -40.27 -3.89
CA VAL A 547 -9.59 -41.14 -3.34
C VAL A 547 -10.61 -40.31 -2.58
N LEU A 548 -11.86 -40.36 -2.98
CA LEU A 548 -12.97 -39.64 -2.37
C LEU A 548 -13.70 -40.46 -1.32
N ASP A 549 -13.78 -41.79 -1.52
CA ASP A 549 -14.47 -42.72 -0.64
C ASP A 549 -13.93 -44.13 -0.81
N CYS A 550 -13.94 -44.90 0.28
CA CYS A 550 -13.51 -46.31 0.31
C CYS A 550 -14.49 -47.12 1.15
N LYS A 551 -15.14 -48.10 0.55
CA LYS A 551 -16.14 -48.95 1.22
C LYS A 551 -15.83 -50.44 1.02
N ALA A 552 -16.15 -51.25 2.01
CA ALA A 552 -16.11 -52.69 1.85
C ALA A 552 -17.19 -53.17 0.87
N VAL A 553 -16.83 -54.02 -0.07
CA VAL A 553 -17.79 -54.60 -1.00
C VAL A 553 -18.73 -55.58 -0.23
N PRO A 554 -20.07 -55.37 -0.27
CA PRO A 554 -20.99 -56.23 0.43
C PRO A 554 -20.78 -57.71 0.05
N LYS A 555 -20.72 -58.58 1.04
CA LYS A 555 -20.46 -60.04 0.91
C LYS A 555 -19.07 -60.43 0.45
N SER A 556 -18.09 -59.51 0.40
CA SER A 556 -16.68 -59.84 0.15
C SER A 556 -15.84 -59.55 1.39
N LYS A 557 -14.98 -60.48 1.76
CA LYS A 557 -14.01 -60.33 2.87
C LYS A 557 -12.64 -59.81 2.39
N LYS A 558 -12.47 -59.57 1.07
CA LYS A 558 -11.17 -59.28 0.46
C LYS A 558 -11.17 -58.11 -0.53
N LEU A 559 -12.34 -57.46 -0.81
CA LEU A 559 -12.45 -56.40 -1.80
C LEU A 559 -12.91 -55.11 -1.15
N LEU A 560 -12.28 -54.02 -1.57
CA LEU A 560 -12.70 -52.66 -1.26
C LEU A 560 -13.11 -51.94 -2.56
N GLN A 561 -14.15 -51.13 -2.47
CA GLN A 561 -14.60 -50.27 -3.52
C GLN A 561 -14.11 -48.86 -3.26
N PHE A 562 -13.36 -48.30 -4.21
CA PHE A 562 -12.88 -46.92 -4.16
C PHE A 562 -13.66 -46.06 -5.13
N THR A 563 -13.97 -44.87 -4.67
CA THR A 563 -14.42 -43.78 -5.53
C THR A 563 -13.28 -42.76 -5.59
N TRP A 564 -12.77 -42.43 -6.79
CA TRP A 564 -11.71 -41.46 -6.98
C TRP A 564 -12.04 -40.48 -8.09
N THR A 565 -11.32 -39.37 -8.12
CA THR A 565 -11.35 -38.39 -9.19
C THR A 565 -9.96 -38.14 -9.75
N THR A 566 -9.89 -37.90 -11.05
CA THR A 566 -8.66 -37.44 -11.72
C THR A 566 -8.77 -35.94 -12.01
N ALA A 567 -7.66 -35.23 -12.13
CA ALA A 567 -7.63 -33.81 -12.49
C ALA A 567 -8.38 -33.49 -13.80
N ALA A 568 -8.50 -34.46 -14.73
CA ALA A 568 -9.25 -34.30 -15.97
C ALA A 568 -10.79 -34.28 -15.79
N ALA A 569 -11.31 -34.80 -14.66
CA ALA A 569 -12.75 -34.79 -14.39
C ALA A 569 -13.28 -33.41 -13.97
N ALA A 570 -12.42 -32.47 -13.63
CA ALA A 570 -12.78 -31.10 -13.29
C ALA A 570 -13.16 -30.23 -14.50
N ILE A 571 -12.97 -30.71 -15.73
CA ILE A 571 -13.19 -29.94 -16.97
C ILE A 571 -14.48 -30.37 -17.72
N ALA A 572 -15.16 -31.45 -17.30
CA ALA A 572 -16.41 -31.90 -17.93
C ALA A 572 -17.55 -32.08 -16.91
N PRO A 573 -18.63 -31.32 -17.00
CA PRO A 573 -19.69 -31.33 -15.97
C PRO A 573 -20.66 -32.53 -16.02
N SER A 574 -20.34 -33.66 -16.66
CA SER A 574 -21.28 -34.76 -16.83
C SER A 574 -20.73 -36.19 -16.91
N SER A 575 -19.55 -36.48 -16.34
CA SER A 575 -19.09 -37.88 -16.27
C SER A 575 -19.28 -38.46 -14.87
N PRO A 576 -19.94 -39.60 -14.70
CA PRO A 576 -20.06 -40.25 -13.41
C PRO A 576 -18.69 -40.72 -12.93
N ALA A 577 -18.42 -40.59 -11.62
CA ALA A 577 -17.20 -41.09 -10.99
C ALA A 577 -17.02 -42.57 -11.32
N SER A 578 -15.86 -42.95 -11.86
CA SER A 578 -15.59 -44.35 -12.16
C SER A 578 -15.38 -45.12 -10.84
N THR A 579 -16.05 -46.23 -10.70
CA THR A 579 -15.90 -47.16 -9.57
C THR A 579 -15.04 -48.35 -10.00
N ASN A 580 -13.92 -48.55 -9.33
CA ASN A 580 -13.09 -49.74 -9.53
C ASN A 580 -13.01 -50.57 -8.23
N THR A 581 -12.98 -51.87 -8.37
CA THR A 581 -12.92 -52.81 -7.26
C THR A 581 -11.52 -53.46 -7.23
N THR A 582 -10.81 -53.31 -6.15
CA THR A 582 -9.44 -53.84 -5.98
C THR A 582 -9.32 -54.72 -4.74
N ASN A 583 -8.38 -55.65 -4.75
CA ASN A 583 -8.18 -56.61 -3.65
C ASN A 583 -7.62 -55.91 -2.41
N GLN A 584 -8.18 -56.22 -1.25
CA GLN A 584 -7.86 -55.59 0.04
C GLN A 584 -6.39 -55.74 0.48
N ARG A 585 -5.67 -56.75 0.02
CA ARG A 585 -4.27 -56.99 0.36
C ARG A 585 -3.28 -56.00 -0.29
N ASN A 586 -3.64 -55.44 -1.43
CA ASN A 586 -2.73 -54.54 -2.20
C ASN A 586 -2.87 -53.06 -1.84
N LEU A 587 -3.68 -52.71 -0.83
CA LEU A 587 -4.06 -51.30 -0.57
C LEU A 587 -3.62 -50.76 0.79
N LEU A 588 -3.16 -51.65 1.69
CA LEU A 588 -2.57 -51.23 2.98
C LEU A 588 -1.08 -50.87 2.86
N GLU A 589 -0.48 -51.01 1.67
CA GLU A 589 0.97 -50.88 1.45
C GLU A 589 1.35 -49.75 0.46
N ARG A 590 0.47 -48.74 0.19
CA ARG A 590 0.86 -47.58 -0.63
C ARG A 590 0.32 -46.29 -0.05
N PRO A 591 1.21 -45.21 0.05
CA PRO A 591 0.82 -43.89 0.50
C PRO A 591 -0.18 -43.18 -0.42
#